data_279db427e6e82a1fc4981f989b3a3005
#
_entry.id   279db427e6e82a1fc4981f989b3a3005
#
_cell.length_a   1.000
_cell.length_b   1.000
_cell.length_c   1.000
_cell.angle_alpha   90.00
_cell.angle_beta   90.00
_cell.angle_gamma   90.00
#
_symmetry.space_group_name_H-M   'P 1'
#
loop_
_entity.id
_entity.type
_entity.pdbx_description
1 polymer ?
#
loop_
_entity_poly.entity_id
_entity_poly.type
_entity_poly.pdbx_seq_one_letter_code
_entity_poly.pdbx_strand_id
1 'polypeptide(L)'
;KDIFNLLQLTNISDTTDFTTTTIPSKITVEQYIEAAQSKIDYTTRKSWRPNYIAEEYHDFNLNGFKLRRNDAYKLLSVEIWNGADWDDKSEGRTNDFFLTPDVGIVYFSRYFLLPARFQSYNAPVWRFGGGEFTNPIRVRYLAGRDVNMNPMEAGLIHDVAKKLTAVDVLRSSDFGQFTVSGTDRVQLMQKIEGWSREVEERLDSLRAWEIF
;
A
#
# COMPACT_ATOMS: atom_id res chain seq x y z
N LYS A 1 7.71 14.12 -17.12
CA LYS A 1 8.79 13.96 -18.11
C LYS A 1 8.88 12.52 -18.60
N ASP A 2 9.05 11.53 -17.73
CA ASP A 2 9.22 10.11 -18.12
C ASP A 2 8.04 9.56 -18.93
N ILE A 3 6.80 9.89 -18.53
CA ILE A 3 5.58 9.49 -19.26
C ILE A 3 5.52 10.18 -20.62
N PHE A 4 5.89 11.45 -20.69
CA PHE A 4 5.95 12.21 -21.92
C PHE A 4 6.93 11.58 -22.93
N ASN A 5 8.10 11.18 -22.45
CA ASN A 5 9.11 10.47 -23.25
C ASN A 5 8.64 9.07 -23.68
N LEU A 6 7.98 8.32 -22.77
CA LEU A 6 7.45 6.99 -23.08
C LEU A 6 6.39 7.04 -24.20
N LEU A 7 5.59 8.10 -24.22
CA LEU A 7 4.59 8.35 -25.25
C LEU A 7 5.17 8.92 -26.55
N GLN A 8 6.48 9.23 -26.58
CA GLN A 8 7.21 9.85 -27.71
C GLN A 8 6.62 11.21 -28.14
N LEU A 9 6.03 11.95 -27.21
CA LEU A 9 5.41 13.23 -27.50
C LEU A 9 6.44 14.33 -27.85
N THR A 10 7.70 14.14 -27.51
CA THR A 10 8.81 15.04 -27.90
C THR A 10 8.94 15.20 -29.41
N ASN A 11 8.47 14.21 -30.19
CA ASN A 11 8.48 14.26 -31.64
C ASN A 11 7.28 15.01 -32.24
N ILE A 12 6.29 15.33 -31.40
CA ILE A 12 5.01 15.92 -31.81
C ILE A 12 4.88 17.37 -31.31
N SER A 13 5.59 17.70 -30.24
CA SER A 13 5.49 18.98 -29.56
C SER A 13 6.85 19.55 -29.23
N ASP A 14 7.00 20.87 -29.34
CA ASP A 14 8.22 21.61 -28.93
C ASP A 14 8.43 21.60 -27.40
N THR A 15 7.49 21.03 -26.64
CA THR A 15 7.59 20.90 -25.19
C THR A 15 8.27 19.58 -24.81
N THR A 16 8.98 19.60 -23.70
CA THR A 16 9.68 18.41 -23.15
C THR A 16 8.92 17.74 -22.00
N ASP A 17 7.78 18.29 -21.59
CA ASP A 17 6.96 17.79 -20.49
C ASP A 17 5.52 18.29 -20.59
N PHE A 18 4.62 17.70 -19.80
CA PHE A 18 3.26 18.20 -19.66
C PHE A 18 3.25 19.55 -18.92
N THR A 19 2.48 20.48 -19.43
CA THR A 19 2.28 21.82 -18.86
C THR A 19 0.80 22.05 -18.52
N THR A 20 0.46 23.20 -18.01
CA THR A 20 -0.94 23.57 -17.77
C THR A 20 -1.72 23.78 -19.07
N THR A 21 -1.03 23.97 -20.19
CA THR A 21 -1.62 24.24 -21.51
C THR A 21 -1.58 23.04 -22.45
N THR A 22 -0.90 21.95 -22.07
CA THR A 22 -0.92 20.69 -22.85
C THR A 22 -2.24 19.96 -22.67
N ILE A 23 -2.57 19.10 -23.62
CA ILE A 23 -3.73 18.21 -23.53
C ILE A 23 -3.23 16.76 -23.59
N PRO A 24 -3.35 15.95 -22.52
CA PRO A 24 -3.90 16.35 -21.21
C PRO A 24 -3.00 17.34 -20.47
N SER A 25 -3.61 18.08 -19.55
CA SER A 25 -2.88 19.03 -18.71
C SER A 25 -1.99 18.30 -17.70
N LYS A 26 -0.96 18.99 -17.19
CA LYS A 26 -0.10 18.45 -16.13
C LYS A 26 -0.90 17.95 -14.93
N ILE A 27 -1.91 18.71 -14.49
CA ILE A 27 -2.78 18.36 -13.34
C ILE A 27 -3.50 17.04 -13.59
N THR A 28 -4.05 16.86 -14.81
CA THR A 28 -4.73 15.61 -15.20
C THR A 28 -3.78 14.43 -15.18
N VAL A 29 -2.55 14.61 -15.67
CA VAL A 29 -1.53 13.54 -15.65
C VAL A 29 -1.11 13.21 -14.21
N GLU A 30 -0.99 14.18 -13.33
CA GLU A 30 -0.71 13.96 -11.90
C GLU A 30 -1.82 13.13 -11.24
N GLN A 31 -3.09 13.38 -11.56
CA GLN A 31 -4.21 12.55 -11.09
C GLN A 31 -4.12 11.11 -11.60
N TYR A 32 -3.72 10.89 -12.85
CA TYR A 32 -3.50 9.54 -13.38
C TYR A 32 -2.33 8.84 -12.70
N ILE A 33 -1.25 9.55 -12.35
CA ILE A 33 -0.14 9.00 -11.57
C ILE A 33 -0.63 8.55 -10.19
N GLU A 34 -1.41 9.36 -9.50
CA GLU A 34 -1.97 9.02 -8.19
C GLU A 34 -2.91 7.82 -8.26
N ALA A 35 -3.75 7.74 -9.30
CA ALA A 35 -4.63 6.61 -9.55
C ALA A 35 -3.82 5.32 -9.83
N ALA A 36 -2.79 5.41 -10.66
CA ALA A 36 -1.89 4.29 -10.95
C ALA A 36 -1.18 3.79 -9.68
N GLN A 37 -0.65 4.68 -8.85
CA GLN A 37 -0.02 4.35 -7.57
C GLN A 37 -1.00 3.66 -6.63
N SER A 38 -2.22 4.19 -6.51
CA SER A 38 -3.26 3.61 -5.67
C SER A 38 -3.68 2.21 -6.16
N LYS A 39 -3.74 2.00 -7.48
CA LYS A 39 -4.01 0.69 -8.08
C LYS A 39 -2.89 -0.31 -7.79
N ILE A 40 -1.63 0.10 -7.86
CA ILE A 40 -0.48 -0.73 -7.52
C ILE A 40 -0.54 -1.13 -6.05
N ASP A 41 -0.71 -0.16 -5.14
CA ASP A 41 -0.81 -0.40 -3.70
C ASP A 41 -1.96 -1.35 -3.36
N TYR A 42 -3.13 -1.17 -3.98
CA TYR A 42 -4.30 -2.03 -3.79
C TYR A 42 -4.06 -3.46 -4.29
N THR A 43 -3.50 -3.60 -5.49
CA THR A 43 -3.29 -4.91 -6.13
C THR A 43 -2.21 -5.71 -5.41
N THR A 44 -1.11 -5.07 -5.03
CA THR A 44 0.02 -5.72 -4.32
C THR A 44 -0.22 -5.85 -2.82
N ARG A 45 -1.26 -5.19 -2.26
CA ARG A 45 -1.52 -5.08 -0.82
C ARG A 45 -0.33 -4.54 -0.02
N LYS A 46 0.52 -3.76 -0.66
CA LYS A 46 1.70 -3.11 -0.09
C LYS A 46 1.64 -1.62 -0.39
N SER A 47 2.15 -0.79 0.49
CA SER A 47 2.43 0.59 0.15
C SER A 47 3.86 0.69 -0.35
N TRP A 48 4.01 1.24 -1.54
CA TRP A 48 5.31 1.54 -2.12
C TRP A 48 5.78 2.96 -1.78
N ARG A 49 5.14 3.54 -0.77
CA ARG A 49 5.52 4.81 -0.15
C ARG A 49 5.99 4.52 1.27
N PRO A 50 7.19 4.99 1.68
CA PRO A 50 7.65 4.82 3.05
C PRO A 50 6.77 5.63 4.01
N ASN A 51 6.73 5.18 5.26
CA ASN A 51 6.08 5.91 6.36
C ASN A 51 4.55 6.12 6.22
N TYR A 52 3.85 5.17 5.61
CA TYR A 52 2.40 5.17 5.68
C TYR A 52 1.96 4.83 7.11
N ILE A 53 1.26 5.75 7.75
CA ILE A 53 0.71 5.53 9.10
C ILE A 53 -0.65 4.85 8.94
N ALA A 54 -0.77 3.64 9.48
CA ALA A 54 -2.03 2.91 9.56
C ALA A 54 -2.50 2.82 11.02
N GLU A 55 -3.82 2.83 11.21
CA GLU A 55 -4.48 2.56 12.48
C GLU A 55 -5.51 1.47 12.27
N GLU A 56 -5.51 0.47 13.12
CA GLU A 56 -6.40 -0.67 13.06
C GLU A 56 -6.89 -1.06 14.45
N TYR A 57 -8.06 -1.70 14.47
CA TYR A 57 -8.65 -2.26 15.66
C TYR A 57 -8.75 -3.77 15.50
N HIS A 58 -8.39 -4.51 16.53
CA HIS A 58 -8.37 -5.96 16.56
C HIS A 58 -9.07 -6.52 17.78
N ASP A 59 -9.67 -7.69 17.60
CA ASP A 59 -10.13 -8.50 18.70
C ASP A 59 -8.94 -9.18 19.41
N PHE A 60 -9.13 -9.46 20.68
CA PHE A 60 -8.10 -10.14 21.47
C PHE A 60 -7.94 -11.60 21.03
N ASN A 61 -6.71 -11.98 20.70
CA ASN A 61 -6.35 -13.38 20.44
C ASN A 61 -5.08 -13.71 21.26
N LEU A 62 -5.09 -14.86 21.95
CA LEU A 62 -4.00 -15.30 22.82
C LEU A 62 -2.62 -15.38 22.14
N ASN A 63 -2.60 -15.71 20.86
CA ASN A 63 -1.36 -15.88 20.11
C ASN A 63 -0.86 -14.61 19.42
N GLY A 64 -1.65 -13.55 19.45
CA GLY A 64 -1.40 -12.34 18.69
C GLY A 64 -2.38 -12.18 17.53
N PHE A 65 -2.15 -11.19 16.71
CA PHE A 65 -3.02 -10.86 15.57
C PHE A 65 -2.19 -10.44 14.36
N LYS A 66 -2.79 -10.61 13.19
CA LYS A 66 -2.19 -10.20 11.92
C LYS A 66 -2.71 -8.83 11.53
N LEU A 67 -1.81 -7.91 11.25
CA LEU A 67 -2.13 -6.60 10.69
C LEU A 67 -2.70 -6.76 9.27
N ARG A 68 -3.57 -5.86 8.86
CA ARG A 68 -4.12 -5.85 7.49
C ARG A 68 -3.04 -5.62 6.45
N ARG A 69 -1.97 -4.92 6.86
CA ARG A 69 -0.82 -4.66 6.00
C ARG A 69 0.36 -5.52 6.42
N ASN A 70 0.80 -6.36 5.50
CA ASN A 70 1.95 -7.26 5.73
C ASN A 70 3.30 -6.52 5.71
N ASP A 71 3.32 -5.32 5.14
CA ASP A 71 4.48 -4.45 5.01
C ASP A 71 4.71 -3.53 6.23
N ALA A 72 4.09 -3.86 7.36
CA ALA A 72 4.33 -3.17 8.62
C ALA A 72 5.76 -3.42 9.12
N TYR A 73 6.50 -2.36 9.38
CA TYR A 73 7.90 -2.48 9.82
C TYR A 73 8.18 -1.86 11.20
N LYS A 74 7.28 -1.04 11.72
CA LYS A 74 7.44 -0.41 13.03
C LYS A 74 6.08 -0.13 13.68
N LEU A 75 5.92 -0.53 14.94
CA LEU A 75 4.78 -0.13 15.75
C LEU A 75 5.02 1.28 16.31
N LEU A 76 3.99 2.10 16.31
CA LEU A 76 3.98 3.42 16.93
C LEU A 76 3.33 3.37 18.31
N SER A 77 2.18 2.70 18.40
CA SER A 77 1.51 2.41 19.68
C SER A 77 0.67 1.15 19.57
N VAL A 78 0.55 0.43 20.65
CA VAL A 78 -0.45 -0.61 20.86
C VAL A 78 -1.13 -0.32 22.18
N GLU A 79 -2.42 -0.13 22.11
CA GLU A 79 -3.23 0.26 23.24
C GLU A 79 -4.34 -0.77 23.44
N ILE A 80 -4.65 -1.06 24.69
CA ILE A 80 -5.71 -2.01 25.05
C ILE A 80 -6.77 -1.29 25.87
N TRP A 81 -8.02 -1.43 25.47
CA TRP A 81 -9.15 -0.88 26.18
C TRP A 81 -9.38 -1.62 27.50
N ASN A 82 -9.30 -0.92 28.62
CA ASN A 82 -9.46 -1.49 29.96
C ASN A 82 -10.90 -1.41 30.51
N GLY A 83 -11.83 -0.89 29.73
CA GLY A 83 -13.21 -0.65 30.11
C GLY A 83 -13.52 0.81 30.44
N ALA A 84 -12.51 1.63 30.64
CA ALA A 84 -12.65 3.07 30.94
C ALA A 84 -11.74 3.92 30.06
N ASP A 85 -10.52 3.44 29.76
CA ASP A 85 -9.51 4.18 29.02
C ASP A 85 -8.63 3.23 28.19
N TRP A 86 -7.81 3.79 27.31
CA TRP A 86 -6.82 3.07 26.51
C TRP A 86 -5.48 3.01 27.25
N ASP A 87 -5.07 1.78 27.60
CA ASP A 87 -3.78 1.50 28.23
C ASP A 87 -2.71 1.28 27.16
N ASP A 88 -1.70 2.13 27.14
CA ASP A 88 -0.55 1.98 26.25
C ASP A 88 0.34 0.81 26.69
N LYS A 89 0.79 -0.01 25.73
CA LYS A 89 1.60 -1.20 25.95
C LYS A 89 2.99 -1.02 25.36
N SER A 90 3.97 -1.67 25.96
CA SER A 90 5.37 -1.53 25.57
C SER A 90 5.83 -2.62 24.62
N GLU A 91 6.55 -2.24 23.56
CA GLU A 91 7.14 -3.16 22.58
C GLU A 91 8.40 -3.82 23.13
N GLY A 92 8.57 -5.10 22.84
CA GLY A 92 9.77 -5.87 23.11
C GLY A 92 9.47 -7.33 23.43
N ARG A 93 10.41 -8.24 23.12
CA ARG A 93 10.25 -9.68 23.37
C ARG A 93 10.13 -10.03 24.85
N THR A 94 10.60 -9.18 25.73
CA THR A 94 10.51 -9.29 27.19
C THR A 94 9.42 -8.42 27.78
N ASN A 95 8.77 -7.60 26.95
CA ASN A 95 7.69 -6.69 27.33
C ASN A 95 6.32 -7.29 26.99
N ASP A 96 5.36 -6.46 26.57
CA ASP A 96 3.98 -6.89 26.40
C ASP A 96 3.74 -7.54 25.02
N PHE A 97 4.37 -7.03 23.97
CA PHE A 97 4.19 -7.52 22.60
C PHE A 97 5.44 -7.25 21.74
N PHE A 98 5.51 -7.88 20.57
CA PHE A 98 6.51 -7.58 19.55
C PHE A 98 5.97 -7.79 18.14
N LEU A 99 6.42 -6.96 17.22
CA LEU A 99 6.14 -7.09 15.79
C LEU A 99 7.14 -8.05 15.13
N THR A 100 6.63 -8.90 14.25
CA THR A 100 7.47 -9.59 13.26
C THR A 100 7.34 -8.82 11.95
N PRO A 101 8.36 -8.04 11.56
CA PRO A 101 8.37 -7.32 10.32
C PRO A 101 8.22 -8.28 9.13
N ASP A 102 7.82 -7.75 7.97
CA ASP A 102 7.63 -8.47 6.70
C ASP A 102 6.46 -9.47 6.68
N VAL A 103 5.97 -9.91 7.83
CA VAL A 103 4.78 -10.76 7.94
C VAL A 103 3.58 -9.99 8.47
N GLY A 104 3.83 -8.88 9.17
CA GLY A 104 2.82 -8.04 9.78
C GLY A 104 2.08 -8.75 10.92
N ILE A 105 2.75 -9.60 11.69
CA ILE A 105 2.15 -10.28 12.84
C ILE A 105 2.66 -9.66 14.13
N VAL A 106 1.73 -9.28 14.98
CA VAL A 106 2.01 -8.83 16.33
C VAL A 106 1.76 -9.99 17.29
N TYR A 107 2.78 -10.40 18.01
CA TYR A 107 2.71 -11.46 19.01
C TYR A 107 2.67 -10.86 20.41
N PHE A 108 1.85 -11.43 21.26
CA PHE A 108 1.91 -11.14 22.68
C PHE A 108 3.08 -11.90 23.32
N SER A 109 3.81 -11.22 24.19
CA SER A 109 4.86 -11.85 24.98
C SER A 109 4.26 -12.84 25.97
N ARG A 110 4.98 -13.93 26.26
CA ARG A 110 4.57 -14.92 27.29
C ARG A 110 4.35 -14.25 28.65
N TYR A 111 5.07 -13.18 28.96
CA TYR A 111 4.92 -12.43 30.21
C TYR A 111 3.59 -11.68 30.29
N PHE A 112 2.98 -11.34 29.16
CA PHE A 112 1.67 -10.73 29.12
C PHE A 112 0.57 -11.71 29.55
N LEU A 113 0.76 -13.00 29.26
CA LEU A 113 -0.19 -14.07 29.55
C LEU A 113 0.00 -14.69 30.95
N LEU A 114 1.00 -14.26 31.72
CA LEU A 114 1.21 -14.80 33.07
C LEU A 114 0.15 -14.29 34.05
N PRO A 115 -0.49 -15.18 34.82
CA PRO A 115 -1.56 -14.84 35.76
C PRO A 115 -1.19 -13.74 36.78
N ALA A 116 0.08 -13.62 37.09
CA ALA A 116 0.56 -12.63 38.07
C ALA A 116 0.34 -11.16 37.66
N ARG A 117 0.23 -10.86 36.36
CA ARG A 117 -0.14 -9.53 35.86
C ARG A 117 -1.64 -9.33 35.75
N PHE A 118 -2.43 -10.41 35.74
CA PHE A 118 -3.87 -10.39 35.77
C PHE A 118 -4.46 -10.28 37.19
N GLN A 119 -3.62 -10.36 38.22
CA GLN A 119 -4.02 -10.23 39.61
C GLN A 119 -4.07 -8.79 40.13
N SER A 120 -3.96 -7.79 39.27
CA SER A 120 -4.44 -6.46 39.62
C SER A 120 -5.94 -6.55 39.86
N TYR A 121 -6.37 -6.37 41.06
CA TYR A 121 -7.73 -6.59 41.60
C TYR A 121 -8.86 -5.85 40.85
N ASN A 122 -8.53 -5.04 39.87
CA ASN A 122 -9.43 -4.29 39.02
C ASN A 122 -9.14 -4.53 37.50
N ALA A 123 -8.31 -5.51 37.14
CA ALA A 123 -8.27 -5.87 35.75
C ALA A 123 -9.66 -6.39 35.38
N PRO A 124 -10.36 -5.77 34.42
CA PRO A 124 -11.58 -6.33 33.94
C PRO A 124 -11.26 -7.77 33.54
N VAL A 125 -11.98 -8.70 34.14
CA VAL A 125 -11.86 -10.11 33.79
C VAL A 125 -12.09 -10.14 32.29
N TRP A 126 -11.02 -10.33 31.52
CA TRP A 126 -11.11 -10.57 30.10
C TRP A 126 -11.94 -11.84 29.96
N ARG A 127 -13.24 -11.69 29.90
CA ARG A 127 -14.16 -12.79 29.64
C ARG A 127 -13.95 -13.14 28.19
N PHE A 128 -13.00 -14.02 27.98
CA PHE A 128 -12.83 -14.70 26.73
C PHE A 128 -14.19 -15.29 26.32
N GLY A 129 -14.85 -14.68 25.36
CA GLY A 129 -16.05 -15.23 24.75
C GLY A 129 -17.38 -14.58 25.10
N GLY A 130 -17.41 -13.45 25.76
CA GLY A 130 -18.67 -12.76 26.06
C GLY A 130 -18.67 -11.30 25.71
N GLY A 131 -19.03 -10.98 24.52
CA GLY A 131 -19.81 -9.85 24.00
C GLY A 131 -19.61 -8.40 24.46
N GLU A 132 -18.81 -8.09 25.45
CA GLU A 132 -18.77 -6.72 25.98
C GLU A 132 -17.70 -5.80 25.36
N PHE A 133 -16.65 -6.35 24.74
CA PHE A 133 -15.63 -5.54 24.10
C PHE A 133 -15.30 -6.10 22.72
N THR A 134 -15.87 -5.52 21.69
CA THR A 134 -15.44 -5.73 20.31
C THR A 134 -14.28 -4.80 20.01
N ASN A 135 -13.23 -5.32 19.36
CA ASN A 135 -12.04 -4.56 18.96
C ASN A 135 -11.32 -3.83 20.10
N PRO A 136 -10.97 -4.51 21.22
CA PRO A 136 -10.36 -3.85 22.36
C PRO A 136 -8.88 -3.48 22.19
N ILE A 137 -8.28 -3.80 21.05
CA ILE A 137 -6.89 -3.50 20.75
C ILE A 137 -6.84 -2.47 19.63
N ARG A 138 -6.22 -1.32 19.90
CA ARG A 138 -5.91 -0.29 18.92
C ARG A 138 -4.42 -0.32 18.60
N VAL A 139 -4.09 -0.43 17.33
CA VAL A 139 -2.71 -0.49 16.87
C VAL A 139 -2.45 0.62 15.87
N ARG A 140 -1.39 1.39 16.10
CA ARG A 140 -0.86 2.35 15.14
C ARG A 140 0.53 1.92 14.72
N TYR A 141 0.79 1.90 13.44
CA TYR A 141 2.04 1.41 12.91
C TYR A 141 2.46 2.12 11.63
N LEU A 142 3.74 2.02 11.33
CA LEU A 142 4.31 2.43 10.06
C LEU A 142 4.36 1.22 9.13
N ALA A 143 3.81 1.41 7.94
CA ALA A 143 3.85 0.44 6.87
C ALA A 143 4.42 1.07 5.59
N GLY A 144 4.79 0.23 4.67
CA GLY A 144 5.30 0.64 3.37
C GLY A 144 6.74 0.25 3.16
N ARG A 145 7.11 0.17 1.90
CA ARG A 145 8.47 -0.11 1.47
C ARG A 145 9.09 1.15 0.89
N ASP A 146 10.29 1.45 1.30
CA ASP A 146 11.09 2.43 0.56
C ASP A 146 11.56 1.79 -0.74
N VAL A 147 10.93 2.20 -1.82
CA VAL A 147 11.26 1.73 -3.18
C VAL A 147 12.76 1.93 -3.50
N ASN A 148 13.41 2.92 -2.89
CA ASN A 148 14.81 3.20 -3.12
C ASN A 148 15.76 2.18 -2.45
N MET A 149 15.27 1.41 -1.49
CA MET A 149 16.09 0.41 -0.79
C MET A 149 16.36 -0.85 -1.62
N ASN A 150 15.49 -1.17 -2.58
CA ASN A 150 15.70 -2.30 -3.48
C ASN A 150 15.62 -1.83 -4.95
N PRO A 151 16.78 -1.62 -5.61
CA PRO A 151 16.82 -1.09 -6.98
C PRO A 151 16.07 -1.95 -8.01
N MET A 152 15.98 -3.27 -7.80
CA MET A 152 15.24 -4.16 -8.72
C MET A 152 13.74 -3.96 -8.60
N GLU A 153 13.22 -3.94 -7.37
CA GLU A 153 11.80 -3.65 -7.13
C GLU A 153 11.45 -2.22 -7.55
N ALA A 154 12.33 -1.26 -7.26
CA ALA A 154 12.17 0.14 -7.68
C ALA A 154 11.97 0.26 -9.18
N GLY A 155 12.86 -0.34 -9.97
CA GLY A 155 12.77 -0.31 -11.43
C GLY A 155 11.47 -0.90 -11.94
N LEU A 156 11.06 -2.04 -11.39
CA LEU A 156 9.82 -2.72 -11.76
C LEU A 156 8.58 -1.86 -11.44
N ILE A 157 8.49 -1.33 -10.24
CA ILE A 157 7.37 -0.50 -9.79
C ILE A 157 7.27 0.79 -10.59
N HIS A 158 8.41 1.44 -10.85
CA HIS A 158 8.44 2.64 -11.68
C HIS A 158 7.99 2.36 -13.11
N ASP A 159 8.41 1.24 -13.70
CA ASP A 159 7.98 0.87 -15.05
C ASP A 159 6.47 0.56 -15.10
N VAL A 160 5.96 -0.18 -14.14
CA VAL A 160 4.53 -0.46 -14.00
C VAL A 160 3.73 0.84 -13.85
N ALA A 161 4.15 1.74 -12.96
CA ALA A 161 3.49 3.02 -12.74
C ALA A 161 3.48 3.90 -14.01
N LYS A 162 4.61 3.96 -14.73
CA LYS A 162 4.72 4.69 -16.00
C LYS A 162 3.76 4.13 -17.06
N LYS A 163 3.71 2.81 -17.22
CA LYS A 163 2.85 2.16 -18.21
C LYS A 163 1.38 2.31 -17.89
N LEU A 164 0.98 2.14 -16.62
CA LEU A 164 -0.40 2.38 -16.18
C LEU A 164 -0.83 3.81 -16.50
N THR A 165 -0.05 4.78 -16.06
CA THR A 165 -0.35 6.20 -16.33
C THR A 165 -0.40 6.48 -17.82
N ALA A 166 0.53 5.92 -18.60
CA ALA A 166 0.54 6.10 -20.05
C ALA A 166 -0.71 5.51 -20.73
N VAL A 167 -1.18 4.35 -20.26
CA VAL A 167 -2.44 3.73 -20.74
C VAL A 167 -3.64 4.62 -20.43
N ASP A 168 -3.70 5.19 -19.22
CA ASP A 168 -4.81 6.08 -18.84
C ASP A 168 -4.80 7.39 -19.64
N VAL A 169 -3.61 7.95 -19.89
CA VAL A 169 -3.44 9.11 -20.78
C VAL A 169 -3.92 8.79 -22.18
N LEU A 170 -3.52 7.64 -22.76
CA LEU A 170 -3.89 7.25 -24.11
C LEU A 170 -5.39 6.92 -24.24
N ARG A 171 -6.04 6.48 -23.17
CA ARG A 171 -7.48 6.21 -23.13
C ARG A 171 -8.31 7.47 -22.90
N SER A 172 -7.69 8.55 -22.46
CA SER A 172 -8.43 9.80 -22.20
C SER A 172 -9.03 10.32 -23.51
N SER A 173 -10.24 10.85 -23.42
CA SER A 173 -10.94 11.49 -24.56
C SER A 173 -10.14 12.64 -25.16
N ASP A 174 -9.38 13.32 -24.33
CA ASP A 174 -8.57 14.46 -24.73
C ASP A 174 -7.42 14.05 -25.65
N PHE A 175 -6.79 12.91 -25.38
CA PHE A 175 -5.71 12.39 -26.23
C PHE A 175 -6.24 11.83 -27.57
N GLY A 176 -7.44 11.28 -27.57
CA GLY A 176 -8.09 10.73 -28.77
C GLY A 176 -8.36 11.76 -29.87
N GLN A 177 -8.36 13.06 -29.55
CA GLN A 177 -8.52 14.13 -30.52
C GLN A 177 -7.25 14.39 -31.34
N PHE A 178 -6.10 13.93 -30.90
CA PHE A 178 -4.80 14.14 -31.56
C PHE A 178 -4.34 12.95 -32.41
N THR A 179 -4.99 11.78 -32.30
CA THR A 179 -4.61 10.60 -33.08
C THR A 179 -5.19 10.65 -34.48
N VAL A 180 -4.33 10.87 -35.42
CA VAL A 180 -4.61 10.93 -36.85
C VAL A 180 -4.75 9.51 -37.44
N SER A 181 -5.76 9.33 -38.28
CA SER A 181 -5.98 8.26 -39.30
C SER A 181 -5.86 6.76 -38.86
N GLY A 182 -6.71 5.95 -39.51
CA GLY A 182 -7.08 4.56 -39.19
C GLY A 182 -5.96 3.56 -38.84
N THR A 183 -4.81 3.60 -39.49
CA THR A 183 -3.70 2.68 -39.20
C THR A 183 -3.01 2.95 -37.90
N ASP A 184 -2.85 4.22 -37.54
CA ASP A 184 -2.21 4.64 -36.30
C ASP A 184 -3.08 4.29 -35.07
N ARG A 185 -4.40 4.29 -35.25
CA ARG A 185 -5.33 3.91 -34.18
C ARG A 185 -5.23 2.41 -33.83
N VAL A 186 -5.06 1.55 -34.83
CA VAL A 186 -4.88 0.11 -34.59
C VAL A 186 -3.57 -0.17 -33.86
N GLN A 187 -2.48 0.47 -34.26
CA GLN A 187 -1.21 0.35 -33.59
C GLN A 187 -1.24 0.87 -32.15
N LEU A 188 -1.95 1.97 -31.91
CA LEU A 188 -2.16 2.53 -30.57
C LEU A 188 -2.92 1.55 -29.67
N MET A 189 -4.01 0.96 -30.17
CA MET A 189 -4.80 -0.01 -29.40
C MET A 189 -3.97 -1.26 -29.07
N GLN A 190 -3.20 -1.78 -30.03
CA GLN A 190 -2.29 -2.90 -29.78
C GLN A 190 -1.22 -2.57 -28.71
N LYS A 191 -0.70 -1.34 -28.71
CA LYS A 191 0.25 -0.87 -27.70
C LYS A 191 -0.40 -0.78 -26.31
N ILE A 192 -1.61 -0.26 -26.22
CA ILE A 192 -2.39 -0.18 -24.97
C ILE A 192 -2.66 -1.59 -24.42
N GLU A 193 -3.11 -2.52 -25.26
CA GLU A 193 -3.36 -3.90 -24.86
C GLU A 193 -2.08 -4.61 -24.41
N GLY A 194 -0.98 -4.44 -25.17
CA GLY A 194 0.33 -4.98 -24.83
C GLY A 194 0.83 -4.49 -23.46
N TRP A 195 0.75 -3.18 -23.21
CA TRP A 195 1.15 -2.60 -21.94
C TRP A 195 0.23 -3.01 -20.79
N SER A 196 -1.10 -3.09 -21.03
CA SER A 196 -2.04 -3.52 -20.00
C SER A 196 -1.75 -4.95 -19.55
N ARG A 197 -1.51 -5.87 -20.49
CA ARG A 197 -1.15 -7.27 -20.20
C ARG A 197 0.18 -7.37 -19.47
N GLU A 198 1.22 -6.67 -19.92
CA GLU A 198 2.52 -6.67 -19.28
C GLU A 198 2.46 -6.15 -17.83
N VAL A 199 1.65 -5.11 -17.60
CA VAL A 199 1.42 -4.57 -16.26
C VAL A 199 0.73 -5.59 -15.36
N GLU A 200 -0.29 -6.29 -15.85
CA GLU A 200 -0.99 -7.33 -15.08
C GLU A 200 -0.04 -8.47 -14.72
N GLU A 201 0.73 -8.99 -15.66
CA GLU A 201 1.73 -10.05 -15.42
C GLU A 201 2.77 -9.63 -14.36
N ARG A 202 3.24 -8.38 -14.40
CA ARG A 202 4.19 -7.85 -13.43
C ARG A 202 3.57 -7.62 -12.06
N LEU A 203 2.34 -7.11 -11.99
CA LEU A 203 1.63 -6.96 -10.72
C LEU A 203 1.36 -8.32 -10.06
N ASP A 204 1.01 -9.32 -10.84
CA ASP A 204 0.82 -10.68 -10.34
C ASP A 204 2.13 -11.28 -9.82
N SER A 205 3.26 -11.02 -10.50
CA SER A 205 4.56 -11.46 -10.00
C SER A 205 4.94 -10.80 -8.67
N LEU A 206 4.64 -9.52 -8.48
CA LEU A 206 4.84 -8.80 -7.22
C LEU A 206 3.95 -9.33 -6.09
N ARG A 207 2.76 -9.82 -6.43
CA ARG A 207 1.80 -10.42 -5.50
C ARG A 207 2.22 -11.83 -5.09
N ALA A 208 2.80 -12.62 -6.00
CA ALA A 208 3.23 -13.99 -5.76
C ALA A 208 4.36 -14.12 -4.72
N TRP A 209 5.15 -13.06 -4.49
CA TRP A 209 6.20 -13.04 -3.47
C TRP A 209 5.66 -13.01 -2.02
N GLU A 210 4.34 -12.92 -1.84
CA GLU A 210 3.69 -12.96 -0.51
C GLU A 210 3.27 -14.36 -0.04
N ILE A 211 3.37 -15.38 -0.87
CA ILE A 211 2.83 -16.73 -0.58
C ILE A 211 3.88 -17.68 0.03
N PHE A 212 5.14 -17.23 0.18
CA PHE A 212 6.21 -18.05 0.74
C PHE A 212 6.76 -17.49 2.06
#